data_6ea43eb33650e0cafabba27666aff258
#
_entry.id   6ea43eb33650e0cafabba27666aff258
#
_cell.length_a   1.000
_cell.length_b   1.000
_cell.length_c   1.000
_cell.angle_alpha   90.00
_cell.angle_beta   90.00
_cell.angle_gamma   90.00
#
_symmetry.space_group_name_H-M   'P 1'
#
loop_
_entity.id
_entity.type
_entity.pdbx_description
1 polymer ?
#
loop_
_entity_poly.entity_id
_entity_poly.type
_entity_poly.pdbx_seq_one_letter_code
_entity_poly.pdbx_strand_id
1 'polypeptide(L)'
;MGETKDQKPVRIAVVGLGHGGEHLEHYRGRRDVEVAGLCDRSATLLQEAARRYQTPPEALFTDYGRMLATVSPDAVFVMTPPALHAAMTIEALAAGCHVFVAKSLCRSMPEGEAMLQARQRAGRRVEVGFQMHYAPVY
;
A
#
# COMPACT_ATOMS: atom_id res chain seq x y z
N MET A 1 26.86 -15.57 -3.33
CA MET A 1 25.54 -14.91 -3.22
C MET A 1 24.64 -15.84 -2.45
N GLY A 2 24.35 -15.50 -1.19
CA GLY A 2 23.58 -16.35 -0.30
C GLY A 2 22.11 -16.37 -0.73
N GLU A 3 21.61 -17.55 -1.07
CA GLU A 3 20.17 -17.83 -1.11
C GLU A 3 19.63 -17.58 0.29
N THR A 4 18.77 -16.56 0.45
CA THR A 4 18.01 -16.35 1.68
C THR A 4 16.94 -17.44 1.74
N LYS A 5 17.32 -18.56 2.36
CA LYS A 5 16.39 -19.63 2.70
C LYS A 5 15.39 -19.11 3.74
N ASP A 6 14.11 -19.35 3.49
CA ASP A 6 12.99 -19.28 4.45
C ASP A 6 12.57 -17.92 5.04
N GLN A 7 12.71 -16.81 4.36
CA GLN A 7 11.94 -15.64 4.74
C GLN A 7 10.52 -15.73 4.16
N LYS A 8 9.52 -15.62 5.05
CA LYS A 8 8.12 -15.46 4.60
C LYS A 8 8.01 -14.25 3.70
N PRO A 9 7.22 -14.31 2.62
CA PRO A 9 7.01 -13.14 1.76
C PRO A 9 6.42 -11.98 2.56
N VAL A 10 6.83 -10.76 2.23
CA VAL A 10 6.21 -9.55 2.77
C VAL A 10 4.81 -9.45 2.19
N ARG A 11 3.81 -9.39 3.06
CA ARG A 11 2.40 -9.27 2.68
C ARG A 11 2.03 -7.80 2.50
N ILE A 12 1.70 -7.42 1.29
CA ILE A 12 1.30 -6.05 0.97
C ILE A 12 -0.18 -5.98 0.62
N ALA A 13 -0.80 -4.85 0.96
CA ALA A 13 -2.12 -4.49 0.46
C ALA A 13 -2.03 -3.18 -0.32
N VAL A 14 -2.84 -3.03 -1.35
CA VAL A 14 -2.87 -1.83 -2.20
C VAL A 14 -4.25 -1.20 -2.15
N VAL A 15 -4.32 0.10 -1.83
CA VAL A 15 -5.55 0.89 -1.89
C VAL A 15 -5.42 2.00 -2.93
N GLY A 16 -6.44 2.10 -3.80
CA GLY A 16 -6.44 2.98 -4.96
C GLY A 16 -5.84 2.29 -6.19
N LEU A 17 -6.70 1.68 -7.02
CA LEU A 17 -6.27 0.84 -8.13
C LEU A 17 -6.19 1.58 -9.48
N GLY A 18 -6.49 2.86 -9.54
CA GLY A 18 -6.23 3.66 -10.72
C GLY A 18 -4.74 3.63 -11.08
N HIS A 19 -3.94 4.40 -10.37
CA HIS A 19 -2.47 4.33 -10.50
C HIS A 19 -1.86 3.12 -9.78
N GLY A 20 -2.45 2.69 -8.67
CA GLY A 20 -1.97 1.54 -7.90
C GLY A 20 -2.01 0.23 -8.67
N GLY A 21 -2.94 0.10 -9.62
CA GLY A 21 -3.02 -1.07 -10.49
C GLY A 21 -1.76 -1.28 -11.34
N GLU A 22 -1.10 -0.22 -11.77
CA GLU A 22 0.15 -0.32 -12.54
C GLU A 22 1.32 -0.84 -11.70
N HIS A 23 1.35 -0.50 -10.42
CA HIS A 23 2.39 -0.97 -9.50
C HIS A 23 2.33 -2.48 -9.25
N LEU A 24 1.14 -3.09 -9.34
CA LEU A 24 0.97 -4.54 -9.14
C LEU A 24 1.78 -5.37 -10.14
N GLU A 25 2.04 -4.86 -11.34
CA GLU A 25 2.84 -5.57 -12.35
C GLU A 25 4.28 -5.83 -11.86
N HIS A 26 4.84 -4.94 -11.03
CA HIS A 26 6.19 -5.09 -10.49
C HIS A 26 6.32 -6.22 -9.46
N TYR A 27 5.22 -6.67 -8.89
CA TYR A 27 5.21 -7.74 -7.87
C TYR A 27 4.84 -9.09 -8.46
N ARG A 28 4.40 -9.11 -9.72
CA ARG A 28 4.01 -10.33 -10.41
C ARG A 28 5.19 -11.30 -10.53
N GLY A 29 5.00 -12.52 -10.05
CA GLY A 29 6.03 -13.55 -10.09
C GLY A 29 7.17 -13.42 -9.05
N ARG A 30 7.14 -12.41 -8.20
CA ARG A 30 8.08 -12.31 -7.06
C ARG A 30 7.72 -13.33 -5.99
N ARG A 31 8.75 -13.94 -5.39
CA ARG A 31 8.59 -14.91 -4.30
C ARG A 31 8.70 -14.28 -2.91
N ASP A 32 9.28 -13.09 -2.84
CA ASP A 32 9.53 -12.34 -1.60
C ASP A 32 8.41 -11.36 -1.24
N VAL A 33 7.41 -11.21 -2.12
CA VAL A 33 6.24 -10.33 -1.92
C VAL A 33 4.96 -11.08 -2.26
N GLU A 34 3.96 -10.96 -1.38
CA GLU A 34 2.60 -11.43 -1.59
C GLU A 34 1.65 -10.23 -1.62
N VAL A 35 0.87 -10.07 -2.70
CA VAL A 35 -0.23 -9.11 -2.76
C VAL A 35 -1.43 -9.74 -2.07
N ALA A 36 -1.60 -9.42 -0.78
CA ALA A 36 -2.57 -10.06 0.10
C ALA A 36 -3.96 -9.40 0.10
N GLY A 37 -4.07 -8.16 -0.41
CA GLY A 37 -5.35 -7.45 -0.48
C GLY A 37 -5.33 -6.30 -1.45
N LEU A 38 -6.45 -6.10 -2.13
CA LEU A 38 -6.72 -4.97 -3.03
C LEU A 38 -7.96 -4.23 -2.56
N CYS A 39 -7.88 -2.90 -2.52
CA CYS A 39 -9.00 -2.05 -2.12
C CYS A 39 -9.21 -0.90 -3.10
N ASP A 40 -10.44 -0.76 -3.57
CA ASP A 40 -10.89 0.41 -4.31
C ASP A 40 -12.40 0.58 -4.15
N ARG A 41 -12.88 1.81 -4.19
CA ARG A 41 -14.31 2.12 -4.17
C ARG A 41 -15.02 1.68 -5.45
N SER A 42 -14.28 1.56 -6.55
CA SER A 42 -14.78 1.11 -7.84
C SER A 42 -14.75 -0.41 -7.95
N ALA A 43 -15.93 -1.02 -7.96
CA ALA A 43 -16.06 -2.45 -8.22
C ALA A 43 -15.49 -2.85 -9.60
N THR A 44 -15.56 -1.97 -10.57
CA THR A 44 -15.00 -2.20 -11.92
C THR A 44 -13.49 -2.33 -11.86
N LEU A 45 -12.79 -1.39 -11.20
CA LEU A 45 -11.33 -1.44 -11.05
C LEU A 45 -10.89 -2.67 -10.26
N LEU A 46 -11.64 -3.05 -9.22
CA LEU A 46 -11.37 -4.29 -8.47
C LEU A 46 -11.49 -5.53 -9.35
N GLN A 47 -12.53 -5.63 -10.16
CA GLN A 47 -12.72 -6.76 -11.05
C GLN A 47 -11.67 -6.83 -12.15
N GLU A 48 -11.27 -5.70 -12.71
CA GLU A 48 -10.18 -5.62 -13.69
C GLU A 48 -8.85 -6.06 -13.11
N ALA A 49 -8.50 -5.55 -11.92
CA ALA A 49 -7.31 -5.95 -11.21
C ALA A 49 -7.34 -7.45 -10.84
N ALA A 50 -8.48 -7.94 -10.35
CA ALA A 50 -8.64 -9.35 -10.01
C ALA A 50 -8.39 -10.28 -11.20
N ARG A 51 -8.93 -9.95 -12.36
CA ARG A 51 -8.69 -10.72 -13.59
C ARG A 51 -7.25 -10.65 -14.07
N ARG A 52 -6.67 -9.44 -14.08
CA ARG A 52 -5.30 -9.20 -14.57
C ARG A 52 -4.25 -9.86 -13.70
N TYR A 53 -4.41 -9.80 -12.38
CA TYR A 53 -3.43 -10.28 -11.40
C TYR A 53 -3.82 -11.59 -10.72
N GLN A 54 -4.91 -12.21 -11.15
CA GLN A 54 -5.43 -13.47 -10.60
C GLN A 54 -5.64 -13.41 -9.07
N THR A 55 -6.14 -12.27 -8.61
CA THR A 55 -6.42 -12.04 -7.20
C THR A 55 -7.73 -12.72 -6.80
N PRO A 56 -7.74 -13.53 -5.76
CA PRO A 56 -8.96 -14.23 -5.35
C PRO A 56 -9.99 -13.28 -4.76
N PRO A 57 -11.31 -13.59 -4.86
CA PRO A 57 -12.38 -12.70 -4.41
C PRO A 57 -12.29 -12.28 -2.94
N GLU A 58 -11.78 -13.15 -2.07
CA GLU A 58 -11.59 -12.90 -0.64
C GLU A 58 -10.51 -11.86 -0.34
N ALA A 59 -9.67 -11.52 -1.30
CA ALA A 59 -8.66 -10.48 -1.21
C ALA A 59 -9.10 -9.13 -1.80
N LEU A 60 -10.38 -9.00 -2.21
CA LEU A 60 -10.94 -7.81 -2.82
C LEU A 60 -11.85 -7.07 -1.85
N PHE A 61 -11.61 -5.78 -1.67
CA PHE A 61 -12.34 -4.95 -0.70
C PHE A 61 -12.78 -3.63 -1.31
N THR A 62 -13.98 -3.19 -0.97
CA THR A 62 -14.46 -1.83 -1.21
C THR A 62 -14.36 -0.94 0.03
N ASP A 63 -14.12 -1.54 1.19
CA ASP A 63 -13.94 -0.87 2.48
C ASP A 63 -12.51 -1.05 2.97
N TYR A 64 -11.82 0.07 3.19
CA TYR A 64 -10.40 0.09 3.56
C TYR A 64 -10.15 -0.46 4.97
N GLY A 65 -10.95 -0.02 5.94
CA GLY A 65 -10.82 -0.49 7.33
C GLY A 65 -11.06 -1.99 7.43
N ARG A 66 -12.05 -2.50 6.70
CA ARG A 66 -12.31 -3.94 6.62
C ARG A 66 -11.15 -4.71 6.00
N MET A 67 -10.53 -4.17 4.96
CA MET A 67 -9.32 -4.78 4.38
C MET A 67 -8.21 -4.87 5.41
N LEU A 68 -7.90 -3.79 6.10
CA LEU A 68 -6.85 -3.78 7.13
C LEU A 68 -7.09 -4.82 8.21
N ALA A 69 -8.33 -4.90 8.72
CA ALA A 69 -8.70 -5.85 9.77
C ALA A 69 -8.66 -7.30 9.30
N THR A 70 -9.08 -7.58 8.07
CA THR A 70 -9.19 -8.95 7.53
C THR A 70 -7.84 -9.47 7.05
N VAL A 71 -7.08 -8.65 6.33
CA VAL A 71 -5.82 -9.04 5.69
C VAL A 71 -4.65 -8.98 6.66
N SER A 72 -4.64 -8.00 7.58
CA SER A 72 -3.52 -7.72 8.48
C SER A 72 -2.17 -7.71 7.72
N PRO A 73 -1.99 -6.81 6.72
CA PRO A 73 -0.79 -6.82 5.90
C PRO A 73 0.43 -6.26 6.66
N ASP A 74 1.62 -6.62 6.23
CA ASP A 74 2.86 -6.04 6.76
C ASP A 74 3.05 -4.59 6.30
N ALA A 75 2.62 -4.29 5.07
CA ALA A 75 2.69 -2.95 4.50
C ALA A 75 1.47 -2.62 3.64
N VAL A 76 1.10 -1.35 3.60
CA VAL A 76 0.01 -0.83 2.77
C VAL A 76 0.57 0.19 1.78
N PHE A 77 0.17 0.04 0.53
CA PHE A 77 0.45 1.00 -0.54
C PHE A 77 -0.76 1.90 -0.74
N VAL A 78 -0.66 3.14 -0.29
CA VAL A 78 -1.70 4.17 -0.42
C VAL A 78 -1.50 4.90 -1.74
N MET A 79 -2.29 4.53 -2.74
CA MET A 79 -2.21 5.03 -4.12
C MET A 79 -3.45 5.86 -4.50
N THR A 80 -4.13 6.37 -3.51
CA THR A 80 -5.35 7.18 -3.65
C THR A 80 -5.03 8.64 -4.02
N PRO A 81 -6.04 9.46 -4.29
CA PRO A 81 -5.83 10.91 -4.40
C PRO A 81 -5.27 11.52 -3.11
N PRO A 82 -4.44 12.59 -3.21
CA PRO A 82 -3.76 13.21 -2.05
C PRO A 82 -4.67 13.61 -0.89
N ALA A 83 -5.94 13.89 -1.17
CA ALA A 83 -6.94 14.22 -0.14
C ALA A 83 -7.16 13.08 0.89
N LEU A 84 -6.85 11.84 0.53
CA LEU A 84 -7.05 10.65 1.37
C LEU A 84 -5.75 10.15 2.02
N HIS A 85 -4.59 10.67 1.61
CA HIS A 85 -3.30 10.15 2.02
C HIS A 85 -3.10 10.19 3.54
N ALA A 86 -3.37 11.32 4.17
CA ALA A 86 -3.15 11.46 5.62
C ALA A 86 -4.03 10.50 6.42
N ALA A 87 -5.33 10.50 6.16
CA ALA A 87 -6.28 9.63 6.88
C ALA A 87 -5.94 8.15 6.70
N MET A 88 -5.72 7.70 5.47
CA MET A 88 -5.42 6.30 5.18
C MET A 88 -4.06 5.86 5.72
N THR A 89 -3.05 6.73 5.68
CA THR A 89 -1.74 6.45 6.27
C THR A 89 -1.83 6.29 7.79
N ILE A 90 -2.53 7.20 8.47
CA ILE A 90 -2.73 7.14 9.92
C ILE A 90 -3.47 5.86 10.32
N GLU A 91 -4.51 5.50 9.58
CA GLU A 91 -5.29 4.28 9.84
C GLU A 91 -4.45 3.01 9.65
N ALA A 92 -3.65 2.93 8.58
CA ALA A 92 -2.73 1.81 8.35
C ALA A 92 -1.67 1.70 9.45
N LEU A 93 -1.09 2.82 9.87
CA LEU A 93 -0.12 2.86 10.97
C LEU A 93 -0.74 2.37 12.28
N ALA A 94 -1.98 2.81 12.58
CA ALA A 94 -2.72 2.35 13.76
C ALA A 94 -3.02 0.85 13.71
N ALA A 95 -3.20 0.29 12.52
CA ALA A 95 -3.35 -1.16 12.29
C ALA A 95 -2.00 -1.91 12.37
N GLY A 96 -0.89 -1.23 12.61
CA GLY A 96 0.44 -1.84 12.74
C GLY A 96 1.18 -2.09 11.44
N CYS A 97 0.74 -1.49 10.33
CA CYS A 97 1.34 -1.65 9.02
C CYS A 97 2.46 -0.62 8.76
N HIS A 98 3.46 -0.99 7.97
CA HIS A 98 4.30 -0.03 7.27
C HIS A 98 3.49 0.60 6.13
N VAL A 99 3.86 1.80 5.68
CA VAL A 99 3.11 2.49 4.63
C VAL A 99 4.04 3.00 3.55
N PHE A 100 3.68 2.72 2.31
CA PHE A 100 4.17 3.44 1.14
C PHE A 100 3.04 4.33 0.63
N VAL A 101 3.26 5.64 0.56
CA VAL A 101 2.26 6.60 0.11
C VAL A 101 2.71 7.25 -1.19
N ALA A 102 1.80 7.36 -2.15
CA ALA A 102 2.08 8.05 -3.40
C ALA A 102 2.35 9.56 -3.15
N LYS A 103 2.98 10.21 -4.11
CA LYS A 103 3.12 11.67 -4.09
C LYS A 103 1.73 12.33 -4.28
N SER A 104 1.44 13.44 -3.64
CA SER A 104 2.21 14.12 -2.62
C SER A 104 1.88 13.54 -1.26
N LEU A 105 2.82 13.59 -0.33
CA LEU A 105 2.64 13.01 1.00
C LEU A 105 1.35 13.49 1.69
N CYS A 106 1.13 14.80 1.69
CA CYS A 106 0.00 15.45 2.34
C CYS A 106 -0.31 16.78 1.63
N ARG A 107 -1.42 17.43 2.00
CA ARG A 107 -1.87 18.70 1.42
C ARG A 107 -1.57 19.90 2.32
N SER A 108 -1.21 19.67 3.57
CA SER A 108 -0.96 20.72 4.56
C SER A 108 0.03 20.26 5.62
N MET A 109 0.64 21.23 6.30
CA MET A 109 1.55 20.94 7.42
C MET A 109 0.85 20.19 8.56
N PRO A 110 -0.38 20.57 9.00
CA PRO A 110 -1.07 19.79 10.03
C PRO A 110 -1.32 18.33 9.64
N GLU A 111 -1.64 18.03 8.38
CA GLU A 111 -1.75 16.64 7.90
C GLU A 111 -0.41 15.90 8.04
N GLY A 112 0.68 16.53 7.60
CA GLY A 112 2.02 15.95 7.68
C GLY A 112 2.48 15.71 9.13
N GLU A 113 2.21 16.66 10.03
CA GLU A 113 2.50 16.52 11.47
C GLU A 113 1.70 15.37 12.10
N ALA A 114 0.42 15.24 11.77
CA ALA A 114 -0.41 14.14 12.24
C ALA A 114 0.09 12.77 11.77
N MET A 115 0.52 12.66 10.51
CA MET A 115 1.13 11.45 9.95
C MET A 115 2.44 11.11 10.66
N LEU A 116 3.30 12.11 10.92
CA LEU A 116 4.57 11.92 11.63
C LEU A 116 4.35 11.41 13.06
N GLN A 117 3.40 12.01 13.77
CA GLN A 117 3.04 11.58 15.13
C GLN A 117 2.48 10.14 15.13
N ALA A 118 1.63 9.80 14.17
CA ALA A 118 1.09 8.45 14.03
C ALA A 118 2.21 7.44 13.74
N ARG A 119 3.16 7.78 12.87
CA ARG A 119 4.34 6.97 12.57
C ARG A 119 5.19 6.71 13.82
N GLN A 120 5.45 7.75 14.60
CA GLN A 120 6.24 7.64 15.83
C GLN A 120 5.55 6.73 16.86
N ARG A 121 4.23 6.92 17.06
CA ARG A 121 3.44 6.08 17.99
C ARG A 121 3.41 4.62 17.56
N ALA A 122 3.27 4.37 16.26
CA ALA A 122 3.20 3.01 15.72
C ALA A 122 4.55 2.30 15.65
N GLY A 123 5.67 3.02 15.68
CA GLY A 123 6.99 2.45 15.46
C GLY A 123 7.16 1.82 14.08
N ARG A 124 6.45 2.34 13.07
CA ARG A 124 6.44 1.82 11.71
C ARG A 124 7.14 2.79 10.75
N ARG A 125 7.40 2.33 9.54
CA ARG A 125 8.02 3.14 8.49
C ARG A 125 6.95 3.71 7.56
N VAL A 126 7.18 4.94 7.11
CA VAL A 126 6.43 5.59 6.03
C VAL A 126 7.44 6.00 4.98
N GLU A 127 7.21 5.55 3.76
CA GLU A 127 7.98 5.91 2.57
C GLU A 127 7.08 6.69 1.62
N VAL A 128 7.63 7.69 0.97
CA VAL A 128 6.90 8.50 -0.03
C VAL A 128 7.42 8.18 -1.42
N GLY A 129 6.52 7.94 -2.35
CA GLY A 129 6.81 7.58 -3.74
C GLY A 129 7.35 8.72 -4.58
N PHE A 130 8.48 9.29 -4.20
CA PHE A 130 9.22 10.26 -5.02
C PHE A 130 10.07 9.53 -6.05
N GLN A 131 9.48 9.18 -7.19
CA GLN A 131 10.14 8.36 -8.21
C GLN A 131 11.48 8.93 -8.71
N MET A 132 11.65 10.25 -8.69
CA MET A 132 12.89 10.91 -9.14
C MET A 132 14.09 10.64 -8.23
N HIS A 133 13.88 10.26 -6.96
CA HIS A 133 14.96 9.83 -6.08
C HIS A 133 15.67 8.56 -6.55
N TYR A 134 14.97 7.75 -7.31
CA TYR A 134 15.44 6.44 -7.76
C TYR A 134 15.78 6.41 -9.24
N ALA A 135 15.67 7.54 -9.93
CA ALA A 135 15.97 7.62 -11.34
C ALA A 135 17.50 7.63 -11.59
N PRO A 136 18.04 6.74 -12.41
CA PRO A 136 19.50 6.63 -12.61
C PRO A 136 20.11 7.77 -13.44
N VAL A 137 19.34 8.78 -13.78
CA VAL A 137 19.71 9.83 -14.73
C VAL A 137 20.20 11.12 -14.06
N TYR A 138 20.30 11.14 -12.73
CA TYR A 138 20.70 12.33 -11.97
C TYR A 138 21.84 12.03 -11.04
#